data_cd0fc9193bd71a3e54a543765846cf23
#
_entry.id   cd0fc9193bd71a3e54a543765846cf23
#
_cell.length_a   1.000
_cell.length_b   1.000
_cell.length_c   1.000
_cell.angle_alpha   90.00
_cell.angle_beta   90.00
_cell.angle_gamma   90.00
#
_symmetry.space_group_name_H-M   'P 1'
#
loop_
_entity.id
_entity.type
_entity.pdbx_description
1 polymer ?
#
loop_
_entity_poly.entity_id
_entity_poly.type
_entity_poly.pdbx_seq_one_letter_code
_entity_poly.pdbx_strand_id
1 'polypeptide(L)'
;MIRLKEAVVVEGRYDKTTLAQLIDTVILQTDGFGIFKDREKLALLRRVAEKRGLVILTDSDGAGFVIRNYLKGALPRDLVKHAYIPDLFGKEKRKRRPGKEGKLGVEGMSPEVLETALRKAGATVLGEDETRVPLTLTKSDLYACGLSGGENSREKRKRLLAALDLPEHLSPNAMLPVLSALYDRDALFKVLEKLK
;
A
#
# COMPACT_ATOMS: atom_id res chain seq x y z
N MET A 1 -14.50 9.31 -4.27
CA MET A 1 -13.43 8.47 -3.70
C MET A 1 -13.55 8.51 -2.19
N ILE A 2 -13.44 7.36 -1.53
CA ILE A 2 -13.53 7.22 -0.08
C ILE A 2 -12.14 7.47 0.51
N ARG A 3 -12.04 8.43 1.42
CA ARG A 3 -10.77 8.75 2.09
C ARG A 3 -10.60 7.88 3.32
N LEU A 4 -9.48 7.16 3.42
CA LEU A 4 -9.18 6.29 4.55
C LEU A 4 -7.95 6.77 5.31
N LYS A 5 -8.03 6.69 6.65
CA LYS A 5 -6.89 6.96 7.53
C LYS A 5 -5.80 5.90 7.33
N GLU A 6 -6.17 4.64 7.38
CA GLU A 6 -5.25 3.52 7.26
C GLU A 6 -4.72 3.38 5.83
N ALA A 7 -3.49 2.87 5.68
CA ALA A 7 -3.03 2.35 4.42
C ALA A 7 -3.65 0.98 4.14
N VAL A 8 -3.87 0.65 2.87
CA VAL A 8 -4.43 -0.65 2.46
C VAL A 8 -3.33 -1.52 1.87
N VAL A 9 -3.28 -2.77 2.31
CA VAL A 9 -2.36 -3.79 1.79
C VAL A 9 -3.14 -4.78 0.94
N VAL A 10 -2.70 -4.98 -0.30
CA VAL A 10 -3.27 -5.92 -1.28
C VAL A 10 -2.22 -6.90 -1.78
N GLU A 11 -2.63 -7.94 -2.51
CA GLU A 11 -1.71 -8.94 -3.02
C GLU A 11 -0.89 -8.44 -4.20
N GLY A 12 -1.53 -7.81 -5.18
CA GLY A 12 -0.91 -7.52 -6.45
C GLY A 12 -1.24 -6.17 -7.06
N ARG A 13 -0.63 -5.95 -8.22
CA ARG A 13 -0.74 -4.69 -8.97
C ARG A 13 -2.17 -4.39 -9.44
N TYR A 14 -2.90 -5.41 -9.84
CA TYR A 14 -4.26 -5.22 -10.39
C TYR A 14 -5.25 -4.86 -9.29
N ASP A 15 -5.14 -5.48 -8.11
CA ASP A 15 -5.92 -5.12 -6.92
C ASP A 15 -5.67 -3.67 -6.53
N LYS A 16 -4.39 -3.27 -6.53
CA LYS A 16 -4.00 -1.88 -6.29
C LYS A 16 -4.63 -0.92 -7.30
N THR A 17 -4.64 -1.28 -8.59
CA THR A 17 -5.22 -0.44 -9.64
C THR A 17 -6.73 -0.29 -9.46
N THR A 18 -7.42 -1.38 -9.14
CA THR A 18 -8.87 -1.39 -8.89
C THR A 18 -9.22 -0.53 -7.67
N LEU A 19 -8.52 -0.72 -6.55
CA LEU A 19 -8.76 0.05 -5.34
C LEU A 19 -8.43 1.54 -5.48
N ALA A 20 -7.39 1.89 -6.24
CA ALA A 20 -7.00 3.29 -6.45
C ALA A 20 -8.06 4.13 -7.18
N GLN A 21 -9.05 3.49 -7.82
CA GLN A 21 -10.21 4.16 -8.41
C GLN A 21 -11.32 4.46 -7.38
N LEU A 22 -11.32 3.74 -6.26
CA LEU A 22 -12.36 3.82 -5.24
C LEU A 22 -11.91 4.61 -4.01
N ILE A 23 -10.67 4.40 -3.55
CA ILE A 23 -10.18 4.93 -2.28
C ILE A 23 -9.02 5.91 -2.46
N ASP A 24 -9.01 6.93 -1.62
CA ASP A 24 -7.91 7.90 -1.47
C ASP A 24 -7.14 7.58 -0.19
N THR A 25 -6.13 6.73 -0.33
CA THR A 25 -5.13 6.42 0.70
C THR A 25 -3.92 5.75 0.05
N VAL A 26 -2.89 5.46 0.85
CA VAL A 26 -1.72 4.69 0.39
C VAL A 26 -2.10 3.23 0.22
N ILE A 27 -1.85 2.67 -0.98
CA ILE A 27 -2.08 1.26 -1.27
C ILE A 27 -0.72 0.59 -1.51
N LEU A 28 -0.39 -0.37 -0.65
CA LEU A 28 0.82 -1.18 -0.70
C LEU A 28 0.49 -2.58 -1.22
N GLN A 29 1.44 -3.22 -1.91
CA GLN A 29 1.27 -4.59 -2.42
C GLN A 29 2.29 -5.54 -1.80
N THR A 30 1.89 -6.79 -1.58
CA THR A 30 2.79 -7.83 -1.03
C THR A 30 3.62 -8.51 -2.10
N ASP A 31 3.23 -8.39 -3.36
CA ASP A 31 3.77 -9.16 -4.49
C ASP A 31 3.57 -10.68 -4.28
N GLY A 32 2.38 -11.04 -3.81
CA GLY A 32 1.99 -12.41 -3.55
C GLY A 32 2.86 -13.07 -2.46
N PHE A 33 3.30 -14.29 -2.70
CA PHE A 33 4.15 -15.05 -1.77
C PHE A 33 5.58 -14.51 -1.61
N GLY A 34 5.97 -13.49 -2.38
CA GLY A 34 7.24 -12.79 -2.21
C GLY A 34 7.42 -12.23 -0.80
N ILE A 35 6.33 -11.81 -0.17
CA ILE A 35 6.33 -11.24 1.19
C ILE A 35 6.94 -12.17 2.25
N PHE A 36 6.90 -13.49 2.08
CA PHE A 36 7.44 -14.43 3.06
C PHE A 36 8.97 -14.36 3.21
N LYS A 37 9.65 -13.89 2.19
CA LYS A 37 11.12 -13.76 2.16
C LYS A 37 11.59 -12.30 2.21
N ASP A 38 10.67 -11.34 2.07
CA ASP A 38 10.97 -9.91 2.02
C ASP A 38 10.89 -9.28 3.40
N ARG A 39 11.97 -9.39 4.16
CA ARG A 39 12.08 -8.81 5.51
C ARG A 39 12.00 -7.29 5.51
N GLU A 40 12.54 -6.64 4.47
CA GLU A 40 12.51 -5.18 4.34
C GLU A 40 11.09 -4.67 4.12
N LYS A 41 10.32 -5.32 3.23
CA LYS A 41 8.91 -4.99 3.02
C LYS A 41 8.09 -5.23 4.29
N LEU A 42 8.35 -6.30 5.03
CA LEU A 42 7.66 -6.56 6.28
C LEU A 42 7.97 -5.49 7.35
N ALA A 43 9.23 -5.06 7.46
CA ALA A 43 9.62 -3.96 8.34
C ALA A 43 8.93 -2.64 7.93
N LEU A 44 8.86 -2.36 6.62
CA LEU A 44 8.11 -1.23 6.10
C LEU A 44 6.63 -1.28 6.49
N LEU A 45 5.97 -2.43 6.32
CA LEU A 45 4.55 -2.59 6.69
C LEU A 45 4.33 -2.35 8.18
N ARG A 46 5.24 -2.80 9.06
CA ARG A 46 5.18 -2.51 10.49
C ARG A 46 5.23 -1.01 10.78
N ARG A 47 6.19 -0.30 10.18
CA ARG A 47 6.32 1.17 10.34
C ARG A 47 5.07 1.91 9.87
N VAL A 48 4.48 1.49 8.74
CA VAL A 48 3.23 2.08 8.25
C VAL A 48 2.07 1.76 9.18
N ALA A 49 1.99 0.54 9.72
CA ALA A 49 0.99 0.18 10.73
C ALA A 49 1.08 1.10 11.96
N GLU A 50 2.27 1.30 12.51
CA GLU A 50 2.52 2.18 13.65
C GLU A 50 2.17 3.64 13.37
N LYS A 51 2.42 4.12 12.16
CA LYS A 51 2.19 5.52 11.78
C LYS A 51 0.72 5.84 11.53
N ARG A 52 -0.03 4.94 10.89
CA ARG A 52 -1.40 5.24 10.46
C ARG A 52 -2.39 4.07 10.50
N GLY A 53 -1.95 2.90 10.89
CA GLY A 53 -2.74 1.67 10.81
C GLY A 53 -2.73 1.05 9.41
N LEU A 54 -3.12 -0.21 9.32
CA LEU A 54 -3.25 -0.96 8.08
C LEU A 54 -4.61 -1.64 7.97
N VAL A 55 -5.11 -1.75 6.74
CA VAL A 55 -6.21 -2.67 6.37
C VAL A 55 -5.64 -3.69 5.39
N ILE A 56 -5.70 -4.97 5.73
CA ILE A 56 -5.31 -6.07 4.83
C ILE A 56 -6.53 -6.51 4.05
N LEU A 57 -6.44 -6.42 2.72
CA LEU A 57 -7.46 -6.85 1.77
C LEU A 57 -6.83 -7.79 0.75
N THR A 58 -7.02 -9.08 0.91
CA THR A 58 -6.53 -10.15 0.02
C THR A 58 -7.69 -10.86 -0.64
N ASP A 59 -7.40 -11.64 -1.68
CA ASP A 59 -8.38 -12.49 -2.32
C ASP A 59 -9.01 -13.48 -1.33
N SER A 60 -10.20 -13.99 -1.66
CA SER A 60 -10.93 -14.98 -0.85
C SER A 60 -10.55 -16.41 -1.17
N ASP A 61 -9.46 -16.64 -1.90
CA ASP A 61 -8.92 -17.96 -2.20
C ASP A 61 -7.88 -18.43 -1.18
N GLY A 62 -7.43 -19.67 -1.31
CA GLY A 62 -6.45 -20.26 -0.40
C GLY A 62 -5.12 -19.51 -0.36
N ALA A 63 -4.68 -18.93 -1.48
CA ALA A 63 -3.45 -18.16 -1.54
C ALA A 63 -3.58 -16.86 -0.73
N GLY A 64 -4.68 -16.13 -0.90
CA GLY A 64 -4.97 -14.91 -0.15
C GLY A 64 -5.05 -15.15 1.36
N PHE A 65 -5.67 -16.28 1.78
CA PHE A 65 -5.71 -16.66 3.20
C PHE A 65 -4.32 -16.96 3.77
N VAL A 66 -3.45 -17.61 3.02
CA VAL A 66 -2.06 -17.89 3.47
C VAL A 66 -1.28 -16.59 3.67
N ILE A 67 -1.34 -15.65 2.72
CA ILE A 67 -0.70 -14.34 2.83
C ILE A 67 -1.27 -13.57 4.03
N ARG A 68 -2.59 -13.51 4.17
CA ARG A 68 -3.28 -12.86 5.30
C ARG A 68 -2.83 -13.42 6.65
N ASN A 69 -2.80 -14.75 6.80
CA ASN A 69 -2.40 -15.39 8.05
C ASN A 69 -0.94 -15.11 8.40
N TYR A 70 -0.07 -15.07 7.42
CA TYR A 70 1.32 -14.66 7.61
C TYR A 70 1.41 -13.22 8.14
N LEU A 71 0.75 -12.28 7.47
CA LEU A 71 0.74 -10.86 7.90
C LEU A 71 0.12 -10.69 9.29
N LYS A 72 -0.97 -11.43 9.59
CA LYS A 72 -1.61 -11.43 10.92
C LYS A 72 -0.66 -11.86 12.05
N GLY A 73 0.24 -12.80 11.77
CA GLY A 73 1.26 -13.26 12.71
C GLY A 73 2.47 -12.35 12.82
N ALA A 74 2.76 -11.57 11.76
CA ALA A 74 3.99 -10.80 11.64
C ALA A 74 3.84 -9.30 11.95
N LEU A 75 2.61 -8.79 11.98
CA LEU A 75 2.30 -7.37 12.21
C LEU A 75 1.61 -7.14 13.56
N PRO A 76 1.67 -5.92 14.14
CA PRO A 76 1.00 -5.57 15.39
C PRO A 76 -0.53 -5.70 15.25
N ARG A 77 -1.16 -6.56 16.04
CA ARG A 77 -2.60 -6.92 15.91
C ARG A 77 -3.53 -5.71 16.06
N ASP A 78 -3.23 -4.84 17.01
CA ASP A 78 -4.09 -3.69 17.33
C ASP A 78 -4.06 -2.60 16.27
N LEU A 79 -3.07 -2.63 15.37
CA LEU A 79 -2.88 -1.65 14.31
C LEU A 79 -3.31 -2.17 12.94
N VAL A 80 -3.80 -3.42 12.86
CA VAL A 80 -4.12 -4.09 11.60
C VAL A 80 -5.57 -4.57 11.59
N LYS A 81 -6.31 -4.09 10.62
CA LYS A 81 -7.70 -4.49 10.33
C LYS A 81 -7.71 -5.47 9.17
N HIS A 82 -8.69 -6.36 9.13
CA HIS A 82 -8.81 -7.39 8.08
C HIS A 82 -10.13 -7.23 7.34
N ALA A 83 -10.08 -6.79 6.09
CA ALA A 83 -11.21 -6.73 5.19
C ALA A 83 -11.34 -8.04 4.41
N TYR A 84 -12.57 -8.52 4.25
CA TYR A 84 -12.88 -9.74 3.54
C TYR A 84 -13.87 -9.45 2.43
N ILE A 85 -13.54 -9.88 1.20
CA ILE A 85 -14.46 -9.90 0.09
C ILE A 85 -15.29 -11.19 0.12
N PRO A 86 -16.52 -11.18 -0.39
CA PRO A 86 -17.36 -12.39 -0.48
C PRO A 86 -16.80 -13.36 -1.53
N ASP A 87 -17.14 -14.63 -1.38
CA ASP A 87 -16.89 -15.65 -2.40
C ASP A 87 -17.86 -15.46 -3.57
N LEU A 88 -17.40 -14.77 -4.60
CA LEU A 88 -18.10 -14.64 -5.87
C LEU A 88 -17.37 -15.48 -6.93
N PHE A 89 -18.12 -16.31 -7.63
CA PHE A 89 -17.57 -17.18 -8.67
C PHE A 89 -17.58 -16.47 -10.01
N GLY A 90 -16.49 -16.60 -10.75
CA GLY A 90 -16.36 -15.96 -12.04
C GLY A 90 -14.92 -15.90 -12.54
N LYS A 91 -14.73 -15.02 -13.49
CA LYS A 91 -13.43 -14.78 -14.13
C LYS A 91 -13.22 -13.28 -14.26
N GLU A 92 -12.08 -12.79 -13.80
CA GLU A 92 -11.69 -11.39 -14.03
C GLU A 92 -11.59 -11.10 -15.53
N LYS A 93 -12.03 -9.92 -15.94
CA LYS A 93 -12.09 -9.49 -17.37
C LYS A 93 -10.76 -9.72 -18.11
N ARG A 94 -9.64 -9.52 -17.43
CA ARG A 94 -8.29 -9.65 -17.99
C ARG A 94 -7.87 -11.12 -18.22
N LYS A 95 -8.31 -12.04 -17.37
CA LYS A 95 -7.89 -13.45 -17.41
C LYS A 95 -8.59 -14.21 -18.55
N ARG A 96 -7.88 -15.11 -19.21
CA ARG A 96 -8.47 -16.01 -20.22
C ARG A 96 -9.33 -17.12 -19.59
N ARG A 97 -8.93 -17.59 -18.40
CA ARG A 97 -9.60 -18.65 -17.63
C ARG A 97 -9.78 -18.22 -16.19
N PRO A 98 -10.77 -18.73 -15.45
CA PRO A 98 -10.91 -18.53 -14.01
C PRO A 98 -9.64 -18.97 -13.26
N GLY A 99 -9.44 -18.42 -12.06
CA GLY A 99 -8.44 -18.90 -11.13
C GLY A 99 -8.69 -20.35 -10.71
N LYS A 100 -7.76 -20.96 -9.98
CA LYS A 100 -7.82 -22.38 -9.57
C LYS A 100 -9.11 -22.74 -8.83
N GLU A 101 -9.62 -21.85 -8.00
CA GLU A 101 -10.85 -22.04 -7.22
C GLU A 101 -12.09 -21.44 -7.91
N GLY A 102 -11.95 -20.86 -9.08
CA GLY A 102 -13.05 -20.23 -9.81
C GLY A 102 -13.61 -18.97 -9.16
N LYS A 103 -12.98 -18.44 -8.13
CA LYS A 103 -13.39 -17.24 -7.39
C LYS A 103 -12.84 -15.98 -8.04
N LEU A 104 -13.61 -14.90 -7.95
CA LEU A 104 -13.14 -13.54 -8.27
C LEU A 104 -12.28 -13.03 -7.13
N GLY A 105 -11.11 -12.47 -7.47
CA GLY A 105 -10.28 -11.74 -6.55
C GLY A 105 -10.72 -10.27 -6.37
N VAL A 106 -9.95 -9.51 -5.61
CA VAL A 106 -10.16 -8.06 -5.37
C VAL A 106 -10.30 -7.30 -6.70
N GLU A 107 -9.49 -7.64 -7.70
CA GLU A 107 -9.55 -7.06 -9.06
C GLU A 107 -10.94 -7.17 -9.69
N GLY A 108 -11.67 -8.26 -9.43
CA GLY A 108 -12.96 -8.57 -10.05
C GLY A 108 -14.18 -8.07 -9.29
N MET A 109 -14.00 -7.47 -8.11
CA MET A 109 -15.11 -6.99 -7.28
C MET A 109 -15.63 -5.63 -7.74
N SER A 110 -16.94 -5.40 -7.53
CA SER A 110 -17.51 -4.08 -7.76
C SER A 110 -17.09 -3.08 -6.67
N PRO A 111 -17.12 -1.76 -6.96
CA PRO A 111 -16.82 -0.73 -5.98
C PRO A 111 -17.62 -0.85 -4.69
N GLU A 112 -18.92 -1.19 -4.77
CA GLU A 112 -19.82 -1.31 -3.63
C GLU A 112 -19.45 -2.47 -2.72
N VAL A 113 -18.99 -3.59 -3.30
CA VAL A 113 -18.52 -4.77 -2.57
C VAL A 113 -17.23 -4.41 -1.82
N LEU A 114 -16.29 -3.75 -2.48
CA LEU A 114 -15.02 -3.34 -1.87
C LEU A 114 -15.24 -2.31 -0.75
N GLU A 115 -16.09 -1.31 -0.98
CA GLU A 115 -16.45 -0.35 0.07
C GLU A 115 -17.08 -1.03 1.28
N THR A 116 -18.03 -1.93 1.04
CA THR A 116 -18.68 -2.69 2.12
C THR A 116 -17.68 -3.51 2.91
N ALA A 117 -16.73 -4.17 2.24
CA ALA A 117 -15.69 -4.96 2.89
C ALA A 117 -14.77 -4.09 3.78
N LEU A 118 -14.37 -2.91 3.28
CA LEU A 118 -13.55 -1.97 4.03
C LEU A 118 -14.28 -1.42 5.25
N ARG A 119 -15.56 -1.00 5.11
CA ARG A 119 -16.39 -0.51 6.22
C ARG A 119 -16.63 -1.60 7.28
N LYS A 120 -16.95 -2.83 6.88
CA LYS A 120 -17.11 -3.97 7.80
C LYS A 120 -15.83 -4.31 8.57
N ALA A 121 -14.65 -4.09 7.98
CA ALA A 121 -13.37 -4.22 8.65
C ALA A 121 -13.10 -3.11 9.68
N GLY A 122 -13.97 -2.11 9.77
CA GLY A 122 -13.79 -0.96 10.64
C GLY A 122 -12.76 0.04 10.11
N ALA A 123 -12.52 0.09 8.78
CA ALA A 123 -11.66 1.11 8.18
C ALA A 123 -12.19 2.51 8.54
N THR A 124 -11.30 3.41 8.96
CA THR A 124 -11.66 4.76 9.38
C THR A 124 -11.82 5.65 8.16
N VAL A 125 -13.08 5.98 7.85
CA VAL A 125 -13.40 6.91 6.77
C VAL A 125 -13.23 8.33 7.29
N LEU A 126 -12.41 9.14 6.62
CA LEU A 126 -12.18 10.55 6.95
C LEU A 126 -13.30 11.41 6.34
N GLY A 127 -13.82 12.35 7.14
CA GLY A 127 -14.78 13.36 6.67
C GLY A 127 -14.14 14.34 5.69
N GLU A 128 -14.97 15.12 4.99
CA GLU A 128 -14.49 16.14 4.03
C GLU A 128 -13.69 17.25 4.71
N ASP A 129 -14.01 17.57 5.98
CA ASP A 129 -13.37 18.59 6.79
C ASP A 129 -12.15 18.10 7.59
N GLU A 130 -11.94 16.79 7.70
CA GLU A 130 -10.72 16.29 8.29
C GLU A 130 -9.56 16.60 7.33
N THR A 131 -8.65 17.43 7.80
CA THR A 131 -7.44 17.85 7.08
C THR A 131 -6.90 16.68 6.28
N ARG A 132 -6.86 16.85 4.97
CA ARG A 132 -6.18 15.90 4.10
C ARG A 132 -4.89 15.49 4.80
N VAL A 133 -4.74 14.21 5.14
CA VAL A 133 -3.40 13.64 5.18
C VAL A 133 -3.04 13.54 3.70
N PRO A 134 -2.41 14.55 3.11
CA PRO A 134 -2.22 14.56 1.67
C PRO A 134 -1.24 13.43 1.39
N LEU A 135 -1.38 12.76 0.28
CA LEU A 135 -0.24 12.29 -0.49
C LEU A 135 0.57 13.57 -0.79
N THR A 136 1.34 14.02 0.19
CA THR A 136 1.99 15.33 0.19
C THR A 136 3.13 15.39 -0.78
N LEU A 137 3.55 14.23 -1.29
CA LEU A 137 4.64 14.12 -2.23
C LEU A 137 4.09 13.77 -3.62
N THR A 138 4.46 14.59 -4.56
CA THR A 138 4.19 14.38 -5.99
C THR A 138 5.46 13.90 -6.71
N LYS A 139 5.31 13.44 -7.95
CA LYS A 139 6.48 13.17 -8.81
C LYS A 139 7.32 14.41 -9.03
N SER A 140 6.69 15.59 -9.10
CA SER A 140 7.36 16.89 -9.22
C SER A 140 8.22 17.20 -7.99
N ASP A 141 7.75 16.86 -6.79
CA ASP A 141 8.56 17.02 -5.58
C ASP A 141 9.80 16.12 -5.60
N LEU A 142 9.67 14.86 -6.04
CA LEU A 142 10.83 13.98 -6.20
C LEU A 142 11.82 14.51 -7.23
N TYR A 143 11.34 15.08 -8.32
CA TYR A 143 12.18 15.71 -9.33
C TYR A 143 12.89 16.94 -8.78
N ALA A 144 12.16 17.85 -8.14
CA ALA A 144 12.73 19.08 -7.51
C ALA A 144 13.80 18.77 -6.46
N CYS A 145 13.64 17.66 -5.72
CA CYS A 145 14.63 17.17 -4.76
C CYS A 145 15.82 16.43 -5.42
N GLY A 146 15.83 16.27 -6.74
CA GLY A 146 16.84 15.51 -7.46
C GLY A 146 16.79 14.00 -7.19
N LEU A 147 15.65 13.50 -6.73
CA LEU A 147 15.42 12.07 -6.46
C LEU A 147 14.90 11.31 -7.69
N SER A 148 14.57 12.02 -8.78
CA SER A 148 14.19 11.42 -10.06
C SER A 148 14.64 12.29 -11.23
N GLY A 149 14.90 11.69 -12.41
CA GLY A 149 15.12 12.38 -13.69
C GLY A 149 16.44 13.11 -13.88
N GLY A 150 17.29 13.25 -12.88
CA GLY A 150 18.58 13.95 -12.99
C GLY A 150 19.80 13.04 -12.84
N GLU A 151 20.98 13.57 -13.19
CA GLU A 151 22.26 12.94 -12.87
C GLU A 151 22.37 12.71 -11.36
N ASN A 152 22.96 11.59 -10.96
CA ASN A 152 23.10 11.17 -9.56
C ASN A 152 21.79 10.94 -8.78
N SER A 153 20.61 11.00 -9.44
CA SER A 153 19.32 10.77 -8.76
C SER A 153 19.23 9.38 -8.11
N ARG A 154 19.88 8.38 -8.71
CA ARG A 154 19.96 7.02 -8.14
C ARG A 154 20.75 7.01 -6.84
N GLU A 155 21.89 7.65 -6.81
CA GLU A 155 22.74 7.71 -5.61
C GLU A 155 22.09 8.53 -4.49
N LYS A 156 21.48 9.66 -4.84
CA LYS A 156 20.70 10.46 -3.87
C LYS A 156 19.56 9.66 -3.25
N ARG A 157 18.81 8.87 -4.06
CA ARG A 157 17.78 7.98 -3.54
C ARG A 157 18.35 6.95 -2.58
N LYS A 158 19.45 6.31 -2.97
CA LYS A 158 20.10 5.30 -2.12
C LYS A 158 20.48 5.87 -0.77
N ARG A 159 21.12 7.04 -0.75
CA ARG A 159 21.48 7.75 0.49
C ARG A 159 20.25 8.12 1.33
N LEU A 160 19.19 8.63 0.70
CA LEU A 160 17.94 8.95 1.40
C LEU A 160 17.30 7.70 1.99
N LEU A 161 17.16 6.63 1.20
CA LEU A 161 16.53 5.39 1.65
C LEU A 161 17.31 4.76 2.80
N ALA A 162 18.65 4.75 2.72
CA ALA A 162 19.50 4.30 3.83
C ALA A 162 19.33 5.16 5.09
N ALA A 163 19.30 6.49 4.95
CA ALA A 163 19.10 7.40 6.08
C ALA A 163 17.72 7.27 6.73
N LEU A 164 16.73 6.81 5.98
CA LEU A 164 15.37 6.57 6.46
C LEU A 164 15.13 5.12 6.90
N ASP A 165 16.15 4.27 6.81
CA ASP A 165 16.04 2.83 7.05
C ASP A 165 14.93 2.21 6.20
N LEU A 166 14.99 2.48 4.89
CA LEU A 166 14.07 1.99 3.87
C LEU A 166 14.81 1.13 2.84
N PRO A 167 14.11 0.19 2.14
CA PRO A 167 14.72 -0.66 1.13
C PRO A 167 15.46 0.14 0.06
N GLU A 168 16.76 -0.12 -0.14
CA GLU A 168 17.61 0.62 -1.08
C GLU A 168 17.19 0.52 -2.54
N HIS A 169 16.45 -0.53 -2.89
CA HIS A 169 16.06 -0.83 -4.28
C HIS A 169 14.71 -0.24 -4.70
N LEU A 170 14.10 0.60 -3.85
CA LEU A 170 12.84 1.24 -4.21
C LEU A 170 13.02 2.15 -5.45
N SER A 171 12.25 1.86 -6.49
CA SER A 171 12.15 2.75 -7.65
C SER A 171 11.48 4.08 -7.26
N PRO A 172 11.65 5.18 -8.03
CA PRO A 172 10.96 6.45 -7.75
C PRO A 172 9.44 6.28 -7.57
N ASN A 173 8.81 5.46 -8.40
CA ASN A 173 7.38 5.20 -8.34
C ASN A 173 6.97 4.38 -7.09
N ALA A 174 7.81 3.46 -6.64
CA ALA A 174 7.56 2.69 -5.42
C ALA A 174 7.88 3.49 -4.15
N MET A 175 8.88 4.36 -4.22
CA MET A 175 9.30 5.22 -3.11
C MET A 175 8.24 6.26 -2.74
N LEU A 176 7.55 6.83 -3.73
CA LEU A 176 6.57 7.90 -3.52
C LEU A 176 5.47 7.54 -2.52
N PRO A 177 4.72 6.43 -2.70
CA PRO A 177 3.70 6.03 -1.73
C PRO A 177 4.29 5.67 -0.35
N VAL A 178 5.49 5.10 -0.31
CA VAL A 178 6.16 4.75 0.95
C VAL A 178 6.52 5.99 1.75
N LEU A 179 7.15 6.97 1.12
CA LEU A 179 7.49 8.24 1.75
C LEU A 179 6.23 8.98 2.21
N SER A 180 5.18 9.02 1.37
CA SER A 180 3.91 9.65 1.71
C SER A 180 3.16 8.94 2.85
N ALA A 181 3.40 7.64 3.06
CA ALA A 181 2.80 6.91 4.19
C ALA A 181 3.48 7.23 5.52
N LEU A 182 4.79 7.49 5.50
CA LEU A 182 5.64 7.61 6.68
C LEU A 182 5.96 9.05 7.07
N TYR A 183 6.04 9.97 6.09
CA TYR A 183 6.51 11.34 6.28
C TYR A 183 5.53 12.33 5.68
N ASP A 184 5.29 13.44 6.38
CA ASP A 184 4.75 14.64 5.76
C ASP A 184 5.85 15.34 4.94
N ARG A 185 5.44 16.34 4.14
CA ARG A 185 6.35 17.07 3.25
C ARG A 185 7.49 17.72 4.03
N ASP A 186 7.17 18.40 5.12
CA ASP A 186 8.15 19.16 5.89
C ASP A 186 9.17 18.25 6.59
N ALA A 187 8.71 17.14 7.15
CA ALA A 187 9.59 16.14 7.75
C ALA A 187 10.57 15.55 6.73
N LEU A 188 10.10 15.25 5.51
CA LEU A 188 10.97 14.73 4.45
C LEU A 188 11.99 15.77 4.01
N PHE A 189 11.58 17.02 3.79
CA PHE A 189 12.52 18.09 3.39
C PHE A 189 13.61 18.33 4.43
N LYS A 190 13.28 18.29 5.73
CA LYS A 190 14.27 18.36 6.82
C LYS A 190 15.31 17.25 6.77
N VAL A 191 14.88 16.02 6.40
CA VAL A 191 15.82 14.90 6.22
C VAL A 191 16.74 15.16 5.01
N LEU A 192 16.17 15.63 3.89
CA LEU A 192 16.94 15.91 2.68
C LEU A 192 17.98 17.02 2.88
N GLU A 193 17.68 18.03 3.67
CA GLU A 193 18.63 19.09 4.02
C GLU A 193 19.85 18.58 4.79
N LYS A 194 19.65 17.61 5.66
CA LYS A 194 20.74 16.96 6.43
C LYS A 194 21.60 16.01 5.59
N LEU A 195 21.17 15.67 4.39
CA LEU A 195 21.88 14.75 3.48
C LEU A 195 22.65 15.48 2.36
N LYS A 196 22.56 16.80 2.30
CA LYS A 196 23.38 17.62 1.40
C LYS A 196 24.81 17.66 1.89
#